data_b651ee8d9723b35835fe1a92316e6829
#
_entry.id   b651ee8d9723b35835fe1a92316e6829
#
_cell.length_a   1.000
_cell.length_b   1.000
_cell.length_c   1.000
_cell.angle_alpha   90.00
_cell.angle_beta   90.00
_cell.angle_gamma   90.00
#
_symmetry.space_group_name_H-M   'P 1'
#
loop_
_entity.id
_entity.type
_entity.pdbx_description
1 polymer ?
#
loop_
_entity_poly.entity_id
_entity_poly.type
_entity_poly.pdbx_seq_one_letter_code
_entity_poly.pdbx_strand_id
1 'polypeptide(L)' 'MTKIVRRIVRETGVTERGKPLVVELHPGGLIVRLKGTRHRWPISYESILWLAVKVAAEAQRADRMTKRKRRH' A
#
# COMPACT_ATOMS: atom_id res chain seq x y z
N MET A 1 16.81 3.47 -13.26
CA MET A 1 16.00 3.45 -12.01
C MET A 1 16.87 2.96 -10.87
N THR A 2 16.79 3.62 -9.73
CA THR A 2 17.62 3.29 -8.57
C THR A 2 16.98 2.16 -7.76
N LYS A 3 17.75 1.12 -7.44
CA LYS A 3 17.29 0.02 -6.61
C LYS A 3 17.35 0.41 -5.13
N ILE A 4 16.48 -0.20 -4.33
CA ILE A 4 16.52 -0.03 -2.87
C ILE A 4 17.67 -0.86 -2.34
N VAL A 5 18.73 -0.19 -1.87
CA VAL A 5 19.91 -0.87 -1.32
C VAL A 5 20.03 -0.71 0.19
N ARG A 6 19.27 0.21 0.78
CA ARG A 6 19.27 0.50 2.21
C ARG A 6 17.83 0.57 2.71
N ARG A 7 17.66 0.31 4.01
CA ARG A 7 16.36 0.49 4.64
C ARG A 7 15.94 1.96 4.57
N ILE A 8 14.74 2.20 4.10
CA ILE A 8 14.13 3.53 4.07
C ILE A 8 12.88 3.47 4.93
N VAL A 9 12.80 4.32 5.95
CA VAL A 9 11.65 4.36 6.85
C VAL A 9 10.97 5.71 6.67
N ARG A 10 9.66 5.67 6.38
CA ARG A 10 8.87 6.89 6.21
C ARG A 10 7.52 6.73 6.88
N GLU A 11 7.08 7.80 7.49
CA GLU A 11 5.75 7.92 8.03
C GLU A 11 4.81 8.33 6.90
N THR A 12 3.70 7.62 6.74
CA THR A 12 2.70 7.98 5.73
C THR A 12 1.78 9.04 6.32
N GLY A 13 0.94 9.64 5.51
CA GLY A 13 -0.09 10.56 6.01
C GLY A 13 -1.31 9.84 6.58
N VAL A 14 -1.30 8.51 6.59
CA VAL A 14 -2.43 7.69 7.03
C VAL A 14 -2.29 7.39 8.51
N THR A 15 -3.40 7.47 9.25
CA THR A 15 -3.44 7.08 10.66
C THR A 15 -4.50 6.00 10.84
N GLU A 16 -4.25 5.11 11.78
CA GLU A 16 -5.19 4.08 12.21
C GLU A 16 -5.33 4.17 13.71
N ARG A 17 -6.53 4.43 14.19
CA ARG A 17 -6.83 4.61 15.61
C ARG A 17 -5.92 5.64 16.28
N GLY A 18 -5.65 6.75 15.56
CA GLY A 18 -4.79 7.82 16.05
C GLY A 18 -3.30 7.54 15.97
N LYS A 19 -2.88 6.39 15.44
CA LYS A 19 -1.48 6.02 15.32
C LYS A 19 -1.01 6.12 13.88
N PRO A 20 0.10 6.80 13.61
CA PRO A 20 0.59 6.93 12.24
C PRO A 20 1.03 5.59 11.66
N LEU A 21 0.70 5.39 10.39
CA LEU A 21 1.17 4.24 9.63
C LEU A 21 2.57 4.53 9.11
N VAL A 22 3.50 3.65 9.42
CA VAL A 22 4.90 3.75 9.01
C VAL A 22 5.22 2.63 8.04
N VAL A 23 5.93 2.96 6.98
CA VAL A 23 6.37 2.01 5.97
C VAL A 23 7.89 1.94 5.97
N GLU A 24 8.43 0.74 6.06
CA GLU A 24 9.86 0.48 5.96
C GLU A 24 10.13 -0.26 4.66
N LEU A 25 10.91 0.38 3.79
CA LEU A 25 11.33 -0.23 2.52
C LEU A 25 12.68 -0.90 2.71
N HIS A 26 12.73 -2.20 2.49
CA HIS A 26 13.97 -2.99 2.54
C HIS A 26 14.28 -3.55 1.16
N PRO A 27 15.53 -3.93 0.88
CA PRO A 27 15.85 -4.54 -0.42
C PRO A 27 15.01 -5.78 -0.74
N GLY A 28 14.66 -6.58 0.26
CA GLY A 28 13.93 -7.82 0.05
C GLY A 28 12.42 -7.74 0.27
N GLY A 29 11.91 -6.62 0.71
CA GLY A 29 10.47 -6.50 0.98
C GLY A 29 10.12 -5.24 1.73
N LEU A 30 8.86 -5.13 2.09
CA LEU A 30 8.29 -3.98 2.79
C LEU A 30 7.80 -4.42 4.16
N ILE A 31 7.94 -3.59 5.16
CA ILE A 31 7.33 -3.79 6.47
C ILE A 31 6.37 -2.63 6.72
N VAL A 32 5.14 -2.96 7.06
CA VAL A 32 4.12 -1.98 7.46
C VAL A 32 3.97 -2.10 8.97
N ARG A 33 3.99 -0.97 9.66
CA ARG A 33 3.80 -0.97 11.11
C ARG A 33 3.07 0.29 11.56
N LEU A 34 2.45 0.21 12.73
CA LEU A 34 1.85 1.37 13.38
C LEU A 34 2.83 1.91 14.41
N LYS A 35 3.13 3.21 14.34
CA LYS A 35 4.05 3.87 15.24
C LYS A 35 3.58 3.74 16.69
N GLY A 36 4.50 3.42 17.59
CA GLY A 36 4.18 3.24 18.99
C GLY A 36 3.56 1.89 19.36
N THR A 37 3.47 0.96 18.39
CA THR A 37 3.01 -0.41 18.65
C THR A 37 4.08 -1.41 18.28
N ARG A 38 3.86 -2.65 18.69
CA ARG A 38 4.73 -3.77 18.32
C ARG A 38 4.28 -4.50 17.07
N HIS A 39 3.16 -4.08 16.50
CA HIS A 39 2.60 -4.71 15.30
C HIS A 39 3.44 -4.38 14.08
N ARG A 40 3.94 -5.41 13.42
CA ARG A 40 4.74 -5.31 12.20
C ARG A 40 4.23 -6.35 11.22
N TRP A 41 3.94 -5.92 10.02
CA TRP A 41 3.43 -6.81 8.97
C TRP A 41 4.39 -6.79 7.79
N PRO A 42 5.27 -7.80 7.67
CA PRO A 42 6.13 -7.88 6.50
C PRO A 42 5.35 -8.34 5.29
N ILE A 43 5.68 -7.79 4.14
CA ILE A 43 5.06 -8.17 2.87
C ILE A 43 6.13 -8.15 1.79
N SER A 44 6.16 -9.17 0.93
CA SER A 44 7.08 -9.20 -0.19
C SER A 44 6.64 -8.23 -1.28
N TYR A 45 7.59 -7.75 -2.09
CA TYR A 45 7.24 -6.88 -3.21
C TYR A 45 6.38 -7.59 -4.23
N GLU A 46 6.54 -8.89 -4.38
CA GLU A 46 5.70 -9.72 -5.25
C GLU A 46 4.24 -9.68 -4.78
N SER A 47 4.02 -9.84 -3.48
CA SER A 47 2.67 -9.75 -2.91
C SER A 47 2.08 -8.35 -3.08
N ILE A 48 2.89 -7.31 -2.97
CA ILE A 48 2.46 -5.93 -3.22
C ILE A 48 2.01 -5.77 -4.66
N LEU A 49 2.74 -6.35 -5.61
CA LEU A 49 2.36 -6.30 -7.02
C LEU A 49 0.99 -6.92 -7.25
N TRP A 50 0.75 -8.12 -6.72
CA TRP A 50 -0.55 -8.78 -6.87
C TRP A 50 -1.68 -7.99 -6.22
N LEU A 51 -1.43 -7.44 -5.04
CA LEU A 51 -2.41 -6.60 -4.36
C LEU A 51 -2.71 -5.34 -5.18
N ALA A 52 -1.69 -4.71 -5.74
CA ALA A 52 -1.87 -3.51 -6.56
C ALA A 52 -2.69 -3.80 -7.82
N VAL A 53 -2.43 -4.94 -8.47
CA VAL A 53 -3.19 -5.36 -9.64
C VAL A 53 -4.67 -5.58 -9.28
N LYS A 54 -4.92 -6.24 -8.15
CA LYS A 54 -6.29 -6.48 -7.68
C LYS A 54 -7.03 -5.18 -7.39
N VAL A 55 -6.38 -4.25 -6.68
CA VAL A 55 -6.98 -2.95 -6.36
C VAL A 55 -7.27 -2.16 -7.62
N ALA A 56 -6.34 -2.16 -8.58
CA ALA A 56 -6.54 -1.48 -9.85
C ALA A 56 -7.71 -2.05 -10.65
N ALA A 57 -7.86 -3.38 -10.65
CA ALA A 57 -8.98 -4.03 -11.33
C ALA A 57 -10.32 -3.66 -10.69
N GLU A 58 -10.39 -3.61 -9.37
CA GLU A 58 -11.59 -3.20 -8.65
C GLU A 58 -11.96 -1.75 -8.94
N ALA A 59 -10.95 -0.86 -8.98
CA ALA A 59 -11.15 0.54 -9.31
C ALA A 59 -11.69 0.72 -10.73
N GLN A 60 -11.18 -0.05 -11.69
CA GLN A 60 -11.68 -0.02 -13.07
C GLN A 60 -13.12 -0.49 -13.18
N ARG A 61 -13.50 -1.52 -12.44
CA ARG A 61 -14.88 -2.00 -12.41
C ARG A 61 -15.81 -0.92 -11.86
N ALA A 62 -15.46 -0.29 -10.76
CA ALA A 62 -16.24 0.77 -10.17
C ALA A 62 -16.40 1.95 -11.13
N ASP A 63 -15.34 2.33 -11.81
CA ASP A 63 -15.34 3.41 -12.78
C ASP A 63 -16.26 3.10 -13.98
N ARG A 64 -16.21 1.87 -14.51
CA ARG A 64 -17.08 1.43 -15.60
C ARG A 64 -18.55 1.46 -15.18
N MET A 65 -18.87 1.00 -13.99
CA MET A 65 -20.24 1.04 -13.48
C MET A 65 -20.74 2.47 -13.33
N THR A 66 -19.92 3.36 -12.83
CA THR A 66 -20.25 4.78 -12.68
C THR A 66 -20.50 5.44 -14.02
N LYS A 67 -19.67 5.16 -15.03
CA LYS A 67 -19.86 5.68 -16.38
C LYS A 67 -21.14 5.20 -17.02
N ARG A 68 -21.53 3.95 -16.82
CA ARG A 68 -22.80 3.43 -17.32
C ARG A 68 -23.98 4.17 -16.73
N LYS A 69 -23.96 4.48 -15.45
CA LYS A 69 -25.02 5.23 -14.78
C LYS A 69 -25.14 6.65 -15.28
N ARG A 70 -24.05 7.27 -15.73
CA ARG A 70 -24.03 8.64 -16.22
C ARG A 70 -24.55 8.81 -17.63
N ARG A 71 -24.72 7.74 -18.38
CA ARG A 71 -25.19 7.79 -19.77
C ARG A 71 -26.70 7.82 -19.93
N HIS A 72 -27.44 7.95 -18.89
CA HIS A 72 -28.91 8.04 -18.94
C HIS A 72 -29.41 9.47 -19.02
#